data_613d74781544ca03abbed9c4ee45cea2
#
_entry.id   613d74781544ca03abbed9c4ee45cea2
#
_cell.length_a   1.000
_cell.length_b   1.000
_cell.length_c   1.000
_cell.angle_alpha   90.00
_cell.angle_beta   90.00
_cell.angle_gamma   90.00
#
_symmetry.space_group_name_H-M   'P 1'
#
loop_
_entity.id
_entity.type
_entity.pdbx_description
1 polymer ?
#
loop_
_entity_poly.entity_id
_entity_poly.type
_entity_poly.pdbx_seq_one_letter_code
_entity_poly.pdbx_strand_id
1 'polypeptide(L)' 'MNLGSKILELRRQKNITQEELAAALSVTAAAVSKWENKVSHR' A
#
# COMPACT_ATOMS: atom_id res chain seq x y z
N MET A 1 -5.65 7.62 -12.29
CA MET A 1 -5.15 7.46 -10.94
C MET A 1 -5.46 6.07 -10.42
N ASN A 2 -4.55 5.51 -9.67
CA ASN A 2 -4.59 4.12 -9.30
C ASN A 2 -4.50 4.00 -7.78
N LEU A 3 -5.38 3.19 -7.19
CA LEU A 3 -5.43 3.04 -5.75
C LEU A 3 -4.11 2.50 -5.21
N GLY A 4 -3.54 1.51 -5.86
CA GLY A 4 -2.28 0.95 -5.43
C GLY A 4 -1.16 1.96 -5.45
N SER A 5 -1.14 2.81 -6.47
CA SER A 5 -0.13 3.85 -6.59
C SER A 5 -0.26 4.84 -5.43
N LYS A 6 -1.48 5.22 -5.11
CA LYS A 6 -1.74 6.15 -4.03
C LYS A 6 -1.29 5.58 -2.69
N ILE A 7 -1.59 4.31 -2.48
CA ILE A 7 -1.24 3.65 -1.24
C ILE A 7 0.27 3.53 -1.09
N LEU A 8 0.95 3.17 -2.17
CA LEU A 8 2.40 3.08 -2.15
C LEU A 8 3.03 4.43 -1.85
N GLU A 9 2.52 5.47 -2.46
CA GLU A 9 3.03 6.81 -2.25
C GLU A 9 2.85 7.25 -0.81
N LEU A 10 1.68 6.99 -0.24
CA LEU A 10 1.42 7.32 1.16
C LEU A 10 2.39 6.63 2.09
N ARG A 11 2.63 5.35 1.82
CA ARG A 11 3.54 4.57 2.66
C ARG A 11 4.94 5.15 2.61
N ARG A 12 5.38 5.53 1.42
CA ARG A 12 6.73 6.07 1.25
C ARG A 12 6.86 7.43 1.91
N GLN A 13 5.82 8.25 1.80
CA GLN A 13 5.84 9.57 2.41
C GLN A 13 5.95 9.48 3.93
N LYS A 14 5.23 8.53 4.50
CA LYS A 14 5.21 8.35 5.96
C LYS A 14 6.31 7.45 6.45
N ASN A 15 7.01 6.80 5.52
CA ASN A 15 8.11 5.91 5.87
C ASN A 15 7.64 4.80 6.81
N ILE A 16 6.53 4.19 6.47
CA ILE A 16 5.94 3.12 7.27
C ILE A 16 5.94 1.82 6.48
N THR A 17 5.75 0.71 7.19
CA THR A 17 5.70 -0.59 6.55
C THR A 17 4.31 -0.87 6.01
N GLN A 18 4.21 -1.93 5.20
CA GLN A 18 2.91 -2.36 4.68
C GLN A 18 1.97 -2.70 5.82
N GLU A 19 2.49 -3.32 6.87
CA GLU A 19 1.68 -3.70 8.01
C GLU A 19 1.14 -2.48 8.74
N GLU A 20 1.98 -1.48 8.88
CA GLU A 20 1.56 -0.26 9.55
C GLU A 20 0.48 0.45 8.74
N LEU A 21 0.66 0.50 7.44
CA LEU A 21 -0.35 1.12 6.59
C LEU A 21 -1.65 0.32 6.61
N ALA A 22 -1.53 -1.00 6.58
CA ALA A 22 -2.71 -1.86 6.60
C ALA A 22 -3.52 -1.62 7.88
N ALA A 23 -2.84 -1.48 8.99
CA ALA A 23 -3.53 -1.21 10.25
C ALA A 23 -4.26 0.11 10.20
N ALA A 24 -3.63 1.12 9.62
CA ALA A 24 -4.23 2.44 9.51
C ALA A 24 -5.48 2.41 8.62
N LEU A 25 -5.48 1.53 7.62
CA LEU A 25 -6.60 1.42 6.68
C LEU A 25 -7.63 0.37 7.11
N SER A 26 -7.36 -0.33 8.20
CA SER A 26 -8.23 -1.40 8.68
C SER A 26 -8.34 -2.54 7.67
N VAL A 27 -7.24 -2.85 7.02
CA VAL A 27 -7.17 -3.97 6.09
C VAL A 27 -5.99 -4.84 6.46
N THR A 28 -5.78 -5.91 5.71
CA THR A 28 -4.65 -6.81 5.98
C THR A 28 -3.43 -6.34 5.20
N ALA A 29 -2.25 -6.73 5.69
CA ALA A 29 -1.01 -6.43 4.97
C ALA A 29 -1.01 -7.11 3.61
N ALA A 30 -1.65 -8.27 3.51
CA ALA A 30 -1.75 -8.96 2.24
C ALA A 30 -2.51 -8.13 1.22
N ALA A 31 -3.55 -7.43 1.66
CA ALA A 31 -4.31 -6.58 0.76
C ALA A 31 -3.45 -5.42 0.25
N VAL A 32 -2.70 -4.81 1.14
CA VAL A 32 -1.81 -3.72 0.76
C VAL A 32 -0.76 -4.22 -0.24
N SER A 33 -0.18 -5.36 0.05
CA SER A 33 0.83 -5.95 -0.83
C SER A 33 0.25 -6.21 -2.21
N LYS A 34 -0.97 -6.71 -2.26
CA LYS A 34 -1.64 -7.00 -3.52
C LYS A 34 -1.86 -5.74 -4.33
N TRP A 35 -2.28 -4.67 -3.67
CA TRP A 35 -2.52 -3.40 -4.35
C TRP A 35 -1.22 -2.84 -4.91
N GLU A 36 -0.16 -2.89 -4.12
CA GLU A 36 1.13 -2.38 -4.58
C GLU A 36 1.70 -3.21 -5.72
N ASN A 37 1.45 -4.51 -5.67
CA ASN A 37 1.90 -5.41 -6.73
C ASN A 37 1.28 -5.04 -8.07
N LYS A 38 0.03 -4.65 -8.05
CA LYS A 38 -0.64 -4.25 -9.28
C LYS A 38 0.03 -3.04 -9.90
N VAL A 39 0.51 -2.14 -9.07
CA VAL A 39 1.16 -0.94 -9.54
C VAL A 39 2.50 -1.25 -10.18
N SER A 40 3.29 -2.04 -9.48
CA SER A 40 4.65 -2.31 -9.96
C SER A 40 4.67 -3.41 -11.00
N HIS A 41 3.57 -4.05 -11.24
CA HIS A 41 3.50 -5.10 -12.22
C HIS A 41 3.48 -4.51 -13.62
N ARG A 42 4.39 -4.92 -14.42
CA ARG A 42 4.48 -4.42 -15.79
C ARG A 42 4.69 -5.54 -16.74
#